data_8518c5c85919cc17f114d04252f03281
#
_entry.id   8518c5c85919cc17f114d04252f03281
#
_cell.length_a   1.000
_cell.length_b   1.000
_cell.length_c   1.000
_cell.angle_alpha   90.00
_cell.angle_beta   90.00
_cell.angle_gamma   90.00
#
_symmetry.space_group_name_H-M   'P 1'
#
loop_
_entity.id
_entity.type
_entity.pdbx_description
1 polymer ?
#
loop_
_entity_poly.entity_id
_entity_poly.type
_entity_poly.pdbx_seq_one_letter_code
_entity_poly.pdbx_strand_id
1 'polypeptide(L)'
;MKIYIYLLFLGLFFFALGCNEEPEPLPRIAIAGLGIESSTFSPAKTTEEAFQVQLGLAILENYPFLISGHNNRERAQYFPALRGKALPGGIVNREAYESLMYKMLEALKENLPYDGLFFDIHGAMSVVGLDDPEGDMITRIRAVIGEKTLISTSMDLHGNVSKRLAHQSDLITCYRMAPHEDAVQSKQRALENLIDRIESKKGKPLYKAWIPVPILLPGEKTSTRIEPGKSLYAQVPIEAAKKGVLDAAVWMGYPWADAPRNHGVVMVVGDEEEAVRESATCLANHYWAVRNEFVFVAPTASFNESSILY
;
A
#
# COMPACT_ATOMS: atom_id res chain seq x y z
N MET A 1 -45.15 22.39 79.14
CA MET A 1 -44.93 23.00 77.79
C MET A 1 -43.82 22.23 77.10
N LYS A 2 -44.14 21.29 76.15
CA LYS A 2 -43.24 20.44 75.49
C LYS A 2 -43.07 20.99 74.06
N ILE A 3 -41.82 21.36 73.71
CA ILE A 3 -41.45 21.85 72.38
C ILE A 3 -40.95 20.64 71.55
N TYR A 4 -41.62 20.32 70.44
CA TYR A 4 -41.20 19.31 69.47
C TYR A 4 -40.36 20.00 68.43
N ILE A 5 -39.10 19.56 68.32
CA ILE A 5 -38.20 19.95 67.23
C ILE A 5 -38.36 18.95 66.10
N TYR A 6 -38.86 19.39 64.94
CA TYR A 6 -38.85 18.60 63.68
C TYR A 6 -37.53 18.79 62.95
N LEU A 7 -36.75 17.72 62.91
CA LEU A 7 -35.56 17.64 62.03
C LEU A 7 -36.01 17.27 60.60
N LEU A 8 -35.88 18.25 59.71
CA LEU A 8 -36.08 18.02 58.26
C LEU A 8 -34.82 17.40 57.72
N PHE A 9 -34.88 16.11 57.33
CA PHE A 9 -33.82 15.46 56.53
C PHE A 9 -34.00 15.84 55.06
N LEU A 10 -33.16 16.74 54.55
CA LEU A 10 -33.04 17.05 53.10
C LEU A 10 -32.11 16.02 52.46
N GLY A 11 -32.67 14.97 51.84
CA GLY A 11 -31.93 14.00 51.07
C GLY A 11 -31.50 14.61 49.74
N LEU A 12 -30.21 14.94 49.58
CA LEU A 12 -29.60 15.25 48.28
C LEU A 12 -29.47 13.95 47.44
N PHE A 13 -30.38 13.78 46.50
CA PHE A 13 -30.24 12.80 45.43
C PHE A 13 -29.19 13.34 44.43
N PHE A 14 -27.95 12.88 44.53
CA PHE A 14 -26.99 13.02 43.45
C PHE A 14 -27.42 12.09 42.31
N PHE A 15 -28.10 12.64 41.30
CA PHE A 15 -28.17 11.99 39.98
C PHE A 15 -26.77 12.03 39.40
N ALA A 16 -26.03 10.92 39.51
CA ALA A 16 -24.88 10.66 38.66
C ALA A 16 -25.41 10.49 37.23
N LEU A 17 -25.44 11.57 36.47
CA LEU A 17 -25.52 11.50 34.99
C LEU A 17 -24.24 10.82 34.52
N GLY A 18 -24.25 9.50 34.46
CA GLY A 18 -23.28 8.75 33.68
C GLY A 18 -23.49 9.20 32.24
N CYS A 19 -22.55 9.97 31.69
CA CYS A 19 -22.42 10.11 30.25
C CYS A 19 -22.15 8.71 29.73
N ASN A 20 -23.16 8.02 29.25
CA ASN A 20 -22.95 6.93 28.30
C ASN A 20 -22.46 7.60 27.03
N GLU A 21 -21.13 7.72 26.88
CA GLU A 21 -20.55 7.99 25.58
C GLU A 21 -20.94 6.81 24.69
N GLU A 22 -21.79 7.06 23.71
CA GLU A 22 -22.04 6.07 22.67
C GLU A 22 -20.67 5.69 22.06
N PRO A 23 -20.41 4.39 21.86
CA PRO A 23 -19.14 3.96 21.26
C PRO A 23 -18.97 4.65 19.92
N GLU A 24 -17.80 5.23 19.67
CA GLU A 24 -17.51 5.88 18.41
C GLU A 24 -17.73 4.88 17.25
N PRO A 25 -18.32 5.32 16.14
CA PRO A 25 -18.54 4.43 15.00
C PRO A 25 -17.21 3.93 14.46
N LEU A 26 -17.18 2.65 14.08
CA LEU A 26 -15.99 2.03 13.49
C LEU A 26 -15.59 2.75 12.19
N PRO A 27 -14.28 2.90 11.91
CA PRO A 27 -13.77 3.43 10.66
C PRO A 27 -14.38 2.76 9.43
N ARG A 28 -14.75 3.53 8.43
CA ARG A 28 -15.30 3.05 7.16
C ARG A 28 -14.19 2.97 6.12
N ILE A 29 -13.77 1.75 5.77
CA ILE A 29 -12.62 1.50 4.90
C ILE A 29 -13.07 0.84 3.60
N ALA A 30 -12.85 1.53 2.47
CA ALA A 30 -12.97 0.93 1.15
C ALA A 30 -11.75 0.06 0.84
N ILE A 31 -11.93 -0.96 -0.02
CA ILE A 31 -10.83 -1.79 -0.56
C ILE A 31 -10.96 -1.80 -2.08
N ALA A 32 -9.90 -1.40 -2.77
CA ALA A 32 -9.85 -1.43 -4.23
C ALA A 32 -8.41 -1.61 -4.74
N GLY A 33 -8.27 -2.09 -5.96
CA GLY A 33 -6.97 -2.14 -6.63
C GLY A 33 -6.92 -3.06 -7.84
N LEU A 34 -5.95 -2.79 -8.71
CA LEU A 34 -5.61 -3.63 -9.85
C LEU A 34 -4.13 -4.02 -9.76
N GLY A 35 -3.80 -5.25 -10.07
CA GLY A 35 -2.43 -5.74 -10.02
C GLY A 35 -2.05 -6.57 -11.24
N ILE A 36 -0.96 -6.20 -11.89
CA ILE A 36 -0.31 -6.94 -12.97
C ILE A 36 1.14 -6.46 -13.12
N GLU A 37 2.02 -7.34 -13.53
CA GLU A 37 3.31 -7.03 -14.13
C GLU A 37 3.17 -7.02 -15.66
N SER A 38 3.25 -5.85 -16.27
CA SER A 38 3.06 -5.68 -17.72
C SER A 38 4.38 -5.45 -18.43
N SER A 39 4.81 -6.38 -19.29
CA SER A 39 5.95 -6.18 -20.17
C SER A 39 5.55 -5.40 -21.42
N THR A 40 6.23 -4.30 -21.69
CA THR A 40 6.08 -3.54 -22.93
C THR A 40 6.83 -4.18 -24.11
N PHE A 41 7.69 -5.16 -23.84
CA PHE A 41 8.43 -5.92 -24.84
C PHE A 41 7.67 -7.14 -25.37
N SER A 42 6.55 -7.50 -24.72
CA SER A 42 5.68 -8.58 -25.19
C SER A 42 4.81 -8.11 -26.38
N PRO A 43 4.70 -8.89 -27.46
CA PRO A 43 3.78 -8.58 -28.55
C PRO A 43 2.31 -8.81 -28.16
N ALA A 44 2.05 -9.63 -27.13
CA ALA A 44 0.71 -9.87 -26.62
C ALA A 44 0.20 -8.66 -25.83
N LYS A 45 -1.11 -8.51 -25.77
CA LYS A 45 -1.78 -7.51 -24.95
C LYS A 45 -2.69 -8.19 -23.94
N THR A 46 -2.80 -7.58 -22.75
CA THR A 46 -3.68 -8.07 -21.69
C THR A 46 -5.05 -7.45 -21.84
N THR A 47 -6.06 -8.29 -21.89
CA THR A 47 -7.49 -7.91 -21.95
C THR A 47 -8.11 -7.91 -20.55
N GLU A 48 -9.37 -7.47 -20.45
CA GLU A 48 -10.06 -7.42 -19.16
C GLU A 48 -10.27 -8.82 -18.56
N GLU A 49 -10.52 -9.83 -19.39
CA GLU A 49 -10.77 -11.21 -18.96
C GLU A 49 -9.55 -11.84 -18.27
N ALA A 50 -8.33 -11.32 -18.53
CA ALA A 50 -7.13 -11.78 -17.85
C ALA A 50 -7.09 -11.36 -16.38
N PHE A 51 -7.80 -10.30 -16.02
CA PHE A 51 -7.95 -9.88 -14.64
C PHE A 51 -9.02 -10.74 -13.97
N GLN A 52 -8.65 -11.47 -12.95
CA GLN A 52 -9.59 -12.22 -12.11
C GLN A 52 -10.34 -11.23 -11.21
N VAL A 53 -11.34 -10.55 -11.81
CA VAL A 53 -12.09 -9.48 -11.13
C VAL A 53 -12.97 -10.05 -10.04
N GLN A 54 -12.85 -9.50 -8.84
CA GLN A 54 -13.71 -9.76 -7.70
C GLN A 54 -14.41 -8.45 -7.31
N LEU A 55 -15.66 -8.56 -6.86
CA LEU A 55 -16.49 -7.46 -6.39
C LEU A 55 -17.05 -7.78 -5.00
N GLY A 56 -17.25 -6.75 -4.20
CA GLY A 56 -17.92 -6.87 -2.90
C GLY A 56 -17.18 -7.80 -1.93
N LEU A 57 -17.93 -8.47 -1.05
CA LEU A 57 -17.38 -9.18 0.10
C LEU A 57 -16.42 -10.33 -0.25
N ALA A 58 -16.51 -10.91 -1.43
CA ALA A 58 -15.57 -11.95 -1.89
C ALA A 58 -14.11 -11.46 -1.90
N ILE A 59 -13.88 -10.16 -2.01
CA ILE A 59 -12.55 -9.56 -1.95
C ILE A 59 -11.87 -9.83 -0.60
N LEU A 60 -12.63 -9.90 0.50
CA LEU A 60 -12.08 -10.09 1.85
C LEU A 60 -11.36 -11.43 2.02
N GLU A 61 -11.77 -12.45 1.25
CA GLU A 61 -11.15 -13.79 1.28
C GLU A 61 -9.68 -13.79 0.86
N ASN A 62 -9.23 -12.75 0.15
CA ASN A 62 -7.82 -12.59 -0.24
C ASN A 62 -6.92 -12.10 0.93
N TYR A 63 -7.51 -11.74 2.06
CA TYR A 63 -6.81 -11.14 3.18
C TYR A 63 -7.02 -11.96 4.46
N PRO A 64 -6.12 -12.90 4.81
CA PRO A 64 -6.25 -13.72 6.02
C PRO A 64 -6.44 -12.90 7.30
N PHE A 65 -5.93 -11.67 7.33
CA PHE A 65 -6.09 -10.72 8.44
C PHE A 65 -7.44 -9.99 8.46
N LEU A 66 -8.37 -10.30 7.54
CA LEU A 66 -9.75 -9.80 7.49
C LEU A 66 -10.80 -10.90 7.62
N ILE A 67 -10.39 -12.13 7.93
CA ILE A 67 -11.36 -13.21 8.24
C ILE A 67 -12.00 -12.99 9.61
N SER A 68 -13.16 -13.61 9.82
CA SER A 68 -13.88 -13.56 11.10
C SER A 68 -13.00 -14.01 12.27
N GLY A 69 -13.04 -13.28 13.38
CA GLY A 69 -12.25 -13.53 14.58
C GLY A 69 -10.81 -12.97 14.54
N HIS A 70 -10.37 -12.37 13.44
CA HIS A 70 -9.12 -11.61 13.43
C HIS A 70 -9.36 -10.17 13.92
N ASN A 71 -8.46 -9.65 14.76
CA ASN A 71 -8.60 -8.31 15.36
C ASN A 71 -8.86 -7.20 14.31
N ASN A 72 -8.14 -7.22 13.18
CA ASN A 72 -8.32 -6.21 12.13
C ASN A 72 -9.73 -6.24 11.51
N ARG A 73 -10.40 -7.41 11.51
CA ARG A 73 -11.77 -7.53 11.00
C ARG A 73 -12.77 -6.76 11.85
N GLU A 74 -12.51 -6.64 13.14
CA GLU A 74 -13.40 -6.02 14.14
C GLU A 74 -13.13 -4.53 14.33
N ARG A 75 -11.96 -4.03 13.90
CA ARG A 75 -11.56 -2.62 14.06
C ARG A 75 -12.18 -1.67 13.04
N ALA A 76 -12.76 -2.16 11.95
CA ALA A 76 -13.34 -1.30 10.92
C ALA A 76 -14.52 -1.97 10.20
N GLN A 77 -15.36 -1.15 9.58
CA GLN A 77 -16.33 -1.57 8.59
C GLN A 77 -15.69 -1.55 7.20
N TYR A 78 -15.70 -2.70 6.51
CA TYR A 78 -15.06 -2.82 5.21
C TYR A 78 -16.08 -2.77 4.08
N PHE A 79 -15.76 -1.98 3.06
CA PHE A 79 -16.55 -1.76 1.85
C PHE A 79 -15.71 -2.11 0.62
N PRO A 80 -15.53 -3.41 0.32
CA PRO A 80 -14.74 -3.83 -0.82
C PRO A 80 -15.45 -3.47 -2.12
N ALA A 81 -14.78 -2.70 -2.99
CA ALA A 81 -15.34 -2.22 -4.25
C ALA A 81 -14.97 -3.16 -5.42
N LEU A 82 -13.71 -3.10 -5.87
CA LEU A 82 -13.22 -3.95 -6.94
C LEU A 82 -11.74 -4.32 -6.69
N ARG A 83 -11.43 -5.59 -6.85
CA ARG A 83 -10.06 -6.10 -6.93
C ARG A 83 -9.90 -6.90 -8.21
N GLY A 84 -8.90 -6.54 -9.03
CA GLY A 84 -8.53 -7.30 -10.21
C GLY A 84 -7.05 -7.69 -10.17
N LYS A 85 -6.73 -8.96 -10.44
CA LYS A 85 -5.35 -9.43 -10.52
C LYS A 85 -5.15 -10.30 -11.75
N ALA A 86 -4.21 -9.93 -12.60
CA ALA A 86 -3.78 -10.72 -13.73
C ALA A 86 -2.39 -11.32 -13.48
N LEU A 87 -2.09 -12.44 -14.15
CA LEU A 87 -0.72 -12.97 -14.21
C LEU A 87 0.18 -12.01 -14.99
N PRO A 88 1.51 -12.07 -14.80
CA PRO A 88 2.47 -11.33 -15.61
C PRO A 88 2.19 -11.53 -17.10
N GLY A 89 2.15 -10.44 -17.87
CA GLY A 89 1.76 -10.47 -19.27
C GLY A 89 2.23 -9.27 -20.08
N GLY A 90 1.61 -9.06 -21.24
CA GLY A 90 1.86 -7.88 -22.06
C GLY A 90 1.15 -6.63 -21.54
N ILE A 91 1.36 -5.53 -22.23
CA ILE A 91 0.73 -4.24 -21.96
C ILE A 91 -0.80 -4.36 -21.97
N VAL A 92 -1.48 -3.75 -21.01
CA VAL A 92 -2.94 -3.78 -20.88
C VAL A 92 -3.59 -2.94 -21.98
N ASN A 93 -4.62 -3.47 -22.64
CA ASN A 93 -5.43 -2.71 -23.58
C ASN A 93 -6.07 -1.49 -22.90
N ARG A 94 -6.15 -0.37 -23.62
CA ARG A 94 -6.76 0.85 -23.08
C ARG A 94 -8.23 0.64 -22.71
N GLU A 95 -8.97 -0.05 -23.55
CA GLU A 95 -10.40 -0.37 -23.32
C GLU A 95 -10.59 -1.24 -22.09
N ALA A 96 -9.71 -2.23 -21.87
CA ALA A 96 -9.75 -3.07 -20.69
C ALA A 96 -9.50 -2.25 -19.41
N TYR A 97 -8.50 -1.37 -19.42
CA TYR A 97 -8.22 -0.48 -18.31
C TYR A 97 -9.41 0.45 -18.00
N GLU A 98 -9.96 1.11 -19.02
CA GLU A 98 -11.09 2.03 -18.83
C GLU A 98 -12.35 1.32 -18.32
N SER A 99 -12.63 0.09 -18.80
CA SER A 99 -13.73 -0.72 -18.30
C SER A 99 -13.57 -1.09 -16.83
N LEU A 100 -12.36 -1.55 -16.43
CA LEU A 100 -12.04 -1.88 -15.05
C LEU A 100 -12.11 -0.65 -14.15
N MET A 101 -11.61 0.49 -14.61
CA MET A 101 -11.70 1.75 -13.90
C MET A 101 -13.14 2.20 -13.71
N TYR A 102 -13.95 2.14 -14.76
CA TYR A 102 -15.35 2.49 -14.65
C TYR A 102 -16.06 1.64 -13.58
N LYS A 103 -15.90 0.32 -13.62
CA LYS A 103 -16.49 -0.60 -12.63
C LYS A 103 -16.03 -0.31 -11.20
N MET A 104 -14.73 -0.04 -11.02
CA MET A 104 -14.15 0.29 -9.72
C MET A 104 -14.73 1.60 -9.17
N LEU A 105 -14.79 2.65 -9.97
CA LEU A 105 -15.28 3.96 -9.55
C LEU A 105 -16.79 3.93 -9.24
N GLU A 106 -17.59 3.20 -10.01
CA GLU A 106 -19.03 3.02 -9.70
C GLU A 106 -19.20 2.29 -8.36
N ALA A 107 -18.49 1.18 -8.14
CA ALA A 107 -18.55 0.46 -6.88
C ALA A 107 -18.09 1.31 -5.67
N LEU A 108 -17.11 2.19 -5.85
CA LEU A 108 -16.68 3.12 -4.80
C LEU A 108 -17.75 4.18 -4.46
N LYS A 109 -18.60 4.58 -5.41
CA LYS A 109 -19.66 5.56 -5.17
C LYS A 109 -20.79 5.03 -4.28
N GLU A 110 -20.99 3.71 -4.26
CA GLU A 110 -22.16 3.09 -3.60
C GLU A 110 -22.20 3.30 -2.08
N ASN A 111 -21.03 3.42 -1.44
CA ASN A 111 -20.93 3.41 0.03
C ASN A 111 -20.22 4.63 0.61
N LEU A 112 -20.16 5.74 -0.11
CA LEU A 112 -19.58 6.99 0.40
C LEU A 112 -20.33 7.50 1.65
N PRO A 113 -19.67 8.25 2.54
CA PRO A 113 -18.26 8.57 2.58
C PRO A 113 -17.41 7.48 3.22
N TYR A 114 -16.10 7.50 2.97
CA TYR A 114 -15.10 6.63 3.61
C TYR A 114 -14.14 7.45 4.47
N ASP A 115 -13.67 6.84 5.57
CA ASP A 115 -12.56 7.37 6.36
C ASP A 115 -11.21 6.98 5.73
N GLY A 116 -11.15 5.81 5.13
CA GLY A 116 -9.95 5.31 4.47
C GLY A 116 -10.20 4.45 3.23
N LEU A 117 -9.17 4.34 2.39
CA LEU A 117 -9.07 3.39 1.28
C LEU A 117 -7.81 2.55 1.47
N PHE A 118 -7.96 1.24 1.53
CA PHE A 118 -6.89 0.28 1.34
C PHE A 118 -6.75 0.01 -0.15
N PHE A 119 -5.69 0.56 -0.76
CA PHE A 119 -5.40 0.50 -2.19
C PHE A 119 -4.36 -0.58 -2.46
N ASP A 120 -4.81 -1.80 -2.81
CA ASP A 120 -3.96 -2.98 -3.04
C ASP A 120 -3.63 -3.12 -4.52
N ILE A 121 -2.44 -2.67 -4.92
CA ILE A 121 -1.95 -2.71 -6.30
C ILE A 121 -0.65 -3.51 -6.40
N HIS A 122 -0.23 -3.85 -7.63
CA HIS A 122 1.14 -4.34 -7.86
C HIS A 122 2.12 -3.18 -8.01
N GLY A 123 1.81 -2.23 -8.90
CA GLY A 123 2.67 -1.09 -9.21
C GLY A 123 3.48 -1.22 -10.50
N ALA A 124 3.27 -2.28 -11.28
CA ALA A 124 4.00 -2.54 -12.53
C ALA A 124 3.07 -2.66 -13.74
N MET A 125 1.91 -2.00 -13.70
CA MET A 125 0.98 -1.97 -14.81
C MET A 125 1.47 -1.02 -15.90
N SER A 126 1.41 -1.46 -17.16
CA SER A 126 1.53 -0.63 -18.34
C SER A 126 0.25 -0.70 -19.15
N VAL A 127 -0.24 0.42 -19.64
CA VAL A 127 -1.49 0.54 -20.40
C VAL A 127 -1.21 1.27 -21.71
N VAL A 128 -1.82 0.81 -22.81
CA VAL A 128 -1.64 1.44 -24.11
C VAL A 128 -2.03 2.92 -24.06
N GLY A 129 -1.08 3.79 -24.41
CA GLY A 129 -1.27 5.24 -24.44
C GLY A 129 -1.44 5.90 -23.06
N LEU A 130 -0.90 5.29 -22.00
CA LEU A 130 -0.93 5.85 -20.66
C LEU A 130 0.41 5.62 -19.94
N ASP A 131 1.12 6.69 -19.64
CA ASP A 131 2.48 6.62 -19.09
C ASP A 131 2.52 6.20 -17.61
N ASP A 132 1.46 6.48 -16.85
CA ASP A 132 1.40 6.26 -15.40
C ASP A 132 0.00 5.76 -14.98
N PRO A 133 -0.31 4.47 -15.22
CA PRO A 133 -1.62 3.91 -14.91
C PRO A 133 -1.99 3.95 -13.43
N GLU A 134 -1.05 3.65 -12.53
CA GLU A 134 -1.32 3.67 -11.10
C GLU A 134 -1.52 5.10 -10.58
N GLY A 135 -0.78 6.07 -11.12
CA GLY A 135 -0.99 7.48 -10.83
C GLY A 135 -2.31 8.02 -11.41
N ASP A 136 -2.75 7.55 -12.58
CA ASP A 136 -4.06 7.85 -13.14
C ASP A 136 -5.17 7.24 -12.27
N MET A 137 -5.03 5.96 -11.93
CA MET A 137 -5.99 5.22 -11.11
C MET A 137 -6.25 5.92 -9.76
N ILE A 138 -5.20 6.21 -9.00
CA ILE A 138 -5.34 6.84 -7.69
C ILE A 138 -5.91 8.27 -7.81
N THR A 139 -5.58 9.01 -8.87
CA THR A 139 -6.12 10.35 -9.11
C THR A 139 -7.63 10.31 -9.36
N ARG A 140 -8.09 9.37 -10.20
CA ARG A 140 -9.52 9.18 -10.48
C ARG A 140 -10.29 8.67 -9.26
N ILE A 141 -9.69 7.77 -8.48
CA ILE A 141 -10.25 7.32 -7.20
C ILE A 141 -10.38 8.50 -6.25
N ARG A 142 -9.34 9.32 -6.08
CA ARG A 142 -9.34 10.50 -5.21
C ARG A 142 -10.47 11.47 -5.58
N ALA A 143 -10.73 11.66 -6.86
CA ALA A 143 -11.82 12.51 -7.33
C ALA A 143 -13.22 12.00 -6.89
N VAL A 144 -13.37 10.69 -6.66
CA VAL A 144 -14.62 10.07 -6.18
C VAL A 144 -14.72 10.08 -4.66
N ILE A 145 -13.68 9.64 -3.97
CA ILE A 145 -13.73 9.47 -2.50
C ILE A 145 -13.42 10.74 -1.71
N GLY A 146 -12.88 11.76 -2.39
CA GLY A 146 -12.55 13.06 -1.80
C GLY A 146 -11.18 13.13 -1.11
N GLU A 147 -10.75 14.36 -0.82
CA GLU A 147 -9.42 14.67 -0.27
C GLU A 147 -9.24 14.29 1.20
N LYS A 148 -10.32 14.14 1.95
CA LYS A 148 -10.28 13.84 3.39
C LYS A 148 -10.04 12.35 3.67
N THR A 149 -10.47 11.47 2.76
CA THR A 149 -10.28 10.02 2.87
C THR A 149 -8.80 9.68 2.84
N LEU A 150 -8.28 8.98 3.84
CA LEU A 150 -6.89 8.53 3.85
C LEU A 150 -6.69 7.37 2.87
N ILE A 151 -5.64 7.42 2.06
CA ILE A 151 -5.29 6.32 1.15
C ILE A 151 -4.00 5.65 1.64
N SER A 152 -4.10 4.37 1.99
CA SER A 152 -2.95 3.50 2.24
C SER A 152 -2.75 2.55 1.07
N THR A 153 -1.62 2.68 0.39
CA THR A 153 -1.25 1.88 -0.79
C THR A 153 -0.32 0.74 -0.39
N SER A 154 -0.65 -0.47 -0.81
CA SER A 154 0.21 -1.66 -0.71
C SER A 154 0.70 -2.08 -2.07
N MET A 155 2.02 -2.35 -2.20
CA MET A 155 2.67 -2.67 -3.47
C MET A 155 3.68 -3.81 -3.35
N ASP A 156 3.97 -4.42 -4.49
CA ASP A 156 5.17 -5.23 -4.68
C ASP A 156 6.43 -4.34 -4.72
N LEU A 157 7.57 -4.88 -4.30
CA LEU A 157 8.85 -4.14 -4.35
C LEU A 157 9.38 -3.95 -5.79
N HIS A 158 8.83 -4.69 -6.77
CA HIS A 158 9.09 -4.49 -8.20
C HIS A 158 8.09 -3.49 -8.85
N GLY A 159 7.41 -2.68 -8.06
CA GLY A 159 6.57 -1.60 -8.56
C GLY A 159 7.36 -0.39 -9.03
N ASN A 160 6.79 0.36 -9.97
CA ASN A 160 7.30 1.64 -10.47
C ASN A 160 6.53 2.79 -9.80
N VAL A 161 7.14 3.45 -8.82
CA VAL A 161 6.48 4.49 -8.02
C VAL A 161 6.67 5.85 -8.65
N SER A 162 5.66 6.31 -9.38
CA SER A 162 5.66 7.67 -9.93
C SER A 162 5.52 8.74 -8.84
N LYS A 163 5.96 9.96 -9.15
CA LYS A 163 5.73 11.10 -8.28
C LYS A 163 4.24 11.32 -8.00
N ARG A 164 3.37 11.09 -9.00
CA ARG A 164 1.91 11.22 -8.88
C ARG A 164 1.36 10.20 -7.88
N LEU A 165 1.71 8.92 -8.01
CA LEU A 165 1.30 7.87 -7.08
C LEU A 165 1.76 8.19 -5.65
N ALA A 166 3.03 8.57 -5.48
CA ALA A 166 3.62 8.94 -4.20
C ALA A 166 2.90 10.13 -3.53
N HIS A 167 2.53 11.15 -4.30
CA HIS A 167 1.83 12.33 -3.76
C HIS A 167 0.38 12.04 -3.38
N GLN A 168 -0.33 11.23 -4.16
CA GLN A 168 -1.73 10.91 -3.95
C GLN A 168 -1.97 9.87 -2.85
N SER A 169 -1.00 8.97 -2.61
CA SER A 169 -1.02 8.05 -1.46
C SER A 169 -0.67 8.80 -0.19
N ASP A 170 -1.46 8.62 0.88
CA ASP A 170 -1.13 9.21 2.19
C ASP A 170 -0.15 8.31 2.95
N LEU A 171 -0.38 7.01 2.93
CA LEU A 171 0.50 5.96 3.44
C LEU A 171 0.88 5.04 2.27
N ILE A 172 2.10 4.53 2.25
CA ILE A 172 2.55 3.63 1.19
C ILE A 172 3.52 2.61 1.75
N THR A 173 3.27 1.36 1.42
CA THR A 173 3.98 0.19 1.95
C THR A 173 4.35 -0.71 0.79
N CYS A 174 5.54 -1.33 0.81
CA CYS A 174 5.87 -2.40 -0.12
C CYS A 174 6.37 -3.66 0.59
N TYR A 175 6.45 -4.75 -0.14
CA TYR A 175 7.09 -5.97 0.32
C TYR A 175 8.56 -5.70 0.64
N ARG A 176 9.08 -6.41 1.63
CA ARG A 176 10.47 -6.31 2.06
C ARG A 176 11.29 -7.56 1.71
N MET A 177 10.67 -8.51 1.03
CA MET A 177 11.29 -9.79 0.65
C MET A 177 11.11 -10.11 -0.83
N ALA A 178 12.19 -10.57 -1.44
CA ALA A 178 12.21 -11.22 -2.75
C ALA A 178 13.00 -12.53 -2.60
N PRO A 179 12.35 -13.71 -2.72
CA PRO A 179 10.92 -13.98 -3.00
C PRO A 179 9.94 -13.36 -1.98
N HIS A 180 8.70 -13.10 -2.41
CA HIS A 180 7.67 -12.33 -1.70
C HIS A 180 7.00 -13.10 -0.55
N GLU A 181 7.78 -13.63 0.38
CA GLU A 181 7.29 -14.42 1.53
C GLU A 181 6.53 -13.56 2.54
N ASP A 182 6.74 -12.24 2.52
CA ASP A 182 6.09 -11.26 3.39
C ASP A 182 4.91 -10.53 2.74
N ALA A 183 4.40 -10.99 1.60
CA ALA A 183 3.34 -10.29 0.86
C ALA A 183 2.07 -10.08 1.73
N VAL A 184 1.65 -11.10 2.48
CA VAL A 184 0.48 -11.02 3.37
C VAL A 184 0.76 -10.05 4.52
N GLN A 185 1.92 -10.17 5.18
CA GLN A 185 2.32 -9.31 6.30
C GLN A 185 2.47 -7.85 5.88
N SER A 186 2.97 -7.60 4.67
CA SER A 186 3.10 -6.24 4.13
C SER A 186 1.76 -5.60 3.84
N LYS A 187 0.80 -6.36 3.29
CA LYS A 187 -0.58 -5.90 3.11
C LYS A 187 -1.28 -5.65 4.43
N GLN A 188 -1.08 -6.52 5.40
CA GLN A 188 -1.59 -6.34 6.76
C GLN A 188 -1.03 -5.06 7.38
N ARG A 189 0.28 -4.82 7.30
CA ARG A 189 0.93 -3.59 7.79
C ARG A 189 0.34 -2.35 7.13
N ALA A 190 0.10 -2.37 5.81
CA ALA A 190 -0.51 -1.25 5.10
C ALA A 190 -1.92 -0.93 5.61
N LEU A 191 -2.72 -1.95 5.90
CA LEU A 191 -4.05 -1.79 6.46
C LEU A 191 -3.99 -1.32 7.92
N GLU A 192 -3.12 -1.90 8.75
CA GLU A 192 -2.95 -1.52 10.16
C GLU A 192 -2.49 -0.07 10.29
N ASN A 193 -1.51 0.37 9.48
CA ASN A 193 -1.10 1.76 9.40
C ASN A 193 -2.28 2.70 9.08
N LEU A 194 -3.19 2.28 8.20
CA LEU A 194 -4.40 3.04 7.86
C LEU A 194 -5.35 3.15 9.04
N ILE A 195 -5.68 2.01 9.67
CA ILE A 195 -6.61 1.95 10.80
C ILE A 195 -6.06 2.77 11.97
N ASP A 196 -4.81 2.54 12.36
CA ASP A 196 -4.15 3.26 13.46
C ASP A 196 -4.15 4.77 13.20
N ARG A 197 -3.95 5.17 11.95
CA ARG A 197 -3.95 6.59 11.57
C ARG A 197 -5.34 7.21 11.69
N ILE A 198 -6.39 6.50 11.29
CA ILE A 198 -7.78 6.96 11.43
C ILE A 198 -8.17 7.04 12.90
N GLU A 199 -7.95 5.97 13.69
CA GLU A 199 -8.27 5.91 15.11
C GLU A 199 -7.53 6.99 15.91
N SER A 200 -6.29 7.30 15.56
CA SER A 200 -5.51 8.38 16.20
C SER A 200 -6.01 9.78 15.86
N LYS A 201 -6.92 9.94 14.90
CA LYS A 201 -7.48 11.23 14.41
C LYS A 201 -6.42 12.24 13.96
N LYS A 202 -5.23 11.78 13.59
CA LYS A 202 -4.11 12.66 13.19
C LYS A 202 -4.19 13.13 11.72
N GLY A 203 -5.12 12.58 10.93
CA GLY A 203 -5.26 12.93 9.52
C GLY A 203 -4.08 12.45 8.65
N LYS A 204 -3.79 13.16 7.56
CA LYS A 204 -2.68 12.81 6.66
C LYS A 204 -1.32 12.93 7.37
N PRO A 205 -0.33 12.07 7.05
CA PRO A 205 1.05 12.29 7.51
C PRO A 205 1.56 13.67 7.10
N LEU A 206 2.33 14.31 7.97
CA LEU A 206 2.82 15.67 7.74
C LEU A 206 3.93 15.73 6.69
N TYR A 207 4.76 14.70 6.63
CA TYR A 207 5.94 14.66 5.77
C TYR A 207 6.03 13.37 4.98
N LYS A 208 6.44 13.51 3.72
CA LYS A 208 6.75 12.41 2.81
C LYS A 208 8.04 12.73 2.06
N ALA A 209 8.97 11.79 2.08
CA ALA A 209 10.16 11.82 1.23
C ALA A 209 9.99 10.79 0.11
N TRP A 210 10.11 11.22 -1.14
CA TRP A 210 10.15 10.38 -2.33
C TRP A 210 11.47 10.65 -3.05
N ILE A 211 12.38 9.66 -3.07
CA ILE A 211 13.72 9.79 -3.65
C ILE A 211 13.82 8.77 -4.80
N PRO A 212 13.83 9.21 -6.06
CA PRO A 212 14.14 8.34 -7.18
C PRO A 212 15.63 8.00 -7.15
N VAL A 213 15.94 6.71 -7.23
CA VAL A 213 17.30 6.20 -7.29
C VAL A 213 17.52 5.65 -8.70
N PRO A 214 18.45 6.16 -9.50
CA PRO A 214 18.62 5.79 -10.91
C PRO A 214 19.29 4.41 -11.04
N ILE A 215 18.60 3.39 -10.56
CA ILE A 215 18.97 1.98 -10.61
C ILE A 215 17.86 1.24 -11.34
N LEU A 216 18.23 0.33 -12.23
CA LEU A 216 17.33 -0.52 -12.97
C LEU A 216 17.90 -1.95 -12.93
N LEU A 217 17.18 -2.84 -12.25
CA LEU A 217 17.60 -4.23 -12.03
C LEU A 217 16.49 -5.19 -12.43
N PRO A 218 16.82 -6.28 -13.16
CA PRO A 218 15.87 -7.35 -13.37
C PRO A 218 15.60 -8.08 -12.03
N GLY A 219 14.41 -8.66 -11.89
CA GLY A 219 13.99 -9.35 -10.66
C GLY A 219 14.97 -10.43 -10.20
N GLU A 220 15.64 -11.09 -11.15
CA GLU A 220 16.67 -12.11 -10.90
C GLU A 220 17.89 -11.59 -10.15
N LYS A 221 18.08 -10.28 -10.06
CA LYS A 221 19.15 -9.64 -9.30
C LYS A 221 18.70 -9.02 -7.97
N THR A 222 17.41 -9.10 -7.63
CA THR A 222 16.84 -8.33 -6.51
C THR A 222 16.52 -9.18 -5.28
N SER A 223 17.11 -10.38 -5.16
CA SER A 223 16.91 -11.24 -4.01
C SER A 223 17.34 -10.56 -2.70
N THR A 224 16.43 -10.59 -1.74
CA THR A 224 16.72 -10.11 -0.37
C THR A 224 17.29 -11.20 0.54
N ARG A 225 17.56 -12.40 0.00
CA ARG A 225 18.20 -13.51 0.73
C ARG A 225 19.73 -13.46 0.67
N ILE A 226 20.27 -12.73 -0.29
CA ILE A 226 21.72 -12.58 -0.52
C ILE A 226 22.12 -11.11 -0.53
N GLU A 227 23.40 -10.84 -0.32
CA GLU A 227 23.95 -9.49 -0.44
C GLU A 227 23.95 -9.03 -1.91
N PRO A 228 23.73 -7.72 -2.15
CA PRO A 228 23.54 -6.65 -1.15
C PRO A 228 22.06 -6.44 -0.78
N GLY A 229 21.11 -7.13 -1.43
CA GLY A 229 19.69 -7.00 -1.15
C GLY A 229 19.35 -7.30 0.31
N LYS A 230 20.00 -8.30 0.90
CA LYS A 230 19.78 -8.70 2.30
C LYS A 230 20.04 -7.56 3.28
N SER A 231 21.18 -6.92 3.24
CA SER A 231 21.52 -5.81 4.16
C SER A 231 20.70 -4.55 3.84
N LEU A 232 20.45 -4.24 2.58
CA LEU A 232 19.62 -3.09 2.19
C LEU A 232 18.21 -3.23 2.78
N TYR A 233 17.55 -4.37 2.60
CA TYR A 233 16.19 -4.56 3.09
C TYR A 233 16.12 -4.80 4.61
N ALA A 234 17.17 -5.31 5.25
CA ALA A 234 17.26 -5.36 6.71
C ALA A 234 17.28 -3.97 7.36
N GLN A 235 17.78 -2.95 6.65
CA GLN A 235 17.77 -1.57 7.13
C GLN A 235 16.37 -0.94 7.12
N VAL A 236 15.47 -1.37 6.23
CA VAL A 236 14.14 -0.76 6.08
C VAL A 236 13.31 -0.78 7.37
N PRO A 237 13.13 -1.92 8.07
CA PRO A 237 12.39 -1.93 9.33
C PRO A 237 13.07 -1.12 10.44
N ILE A 238 14.41 -0.97 10.42
CA ILE A 238 15.14 -0.15 11.38
C ILE A 238 14.80 1.33 11.19
N GLU A 239 14.79 1.80 9.95
CA GLU A 239 14.41 3.17 9.62
C GLU A 239 12.91 3.42 9.90
N ALA A 240 12.04 2.46 9.58
CA ALA A 240 10.61 2.54 9.85
C ALA A 240 10.27 2.58 11.36
N ALA A 241 11.14 2.04 12.22
CA ALA A 241 10.92 2.02 13.68
C ALA A 241 11.36 3.33 14.38
N LYS A 242 11.98 4.27 13.67
CA LYS A 242 12.40 5.54 14.25
C LYS A 242 11.18 6.37 14.67
N LYS A 243 11.30 7.03 15.81
CA LYS A 243 10.27 7.95 16.29
C LYS A 243 9.99 9.02 15.21
N GLY A 244 8.72 9.28 14.94
CA GLY A 244 8.31 10.26 13.93
C GLY A 244 8.20 9.70 12.51
N VAL A 245 8.67 8.47 12.25
CA VAL A 245 8.44 7.71 11.01
C VAL A 245 7.22 6.82 11.18
N LEU A 246 6.38 6.74 10.15
CA LEU A 246 5.20 5.86 10.11
C LEU A 246 5.47 4.60 9.29
N ASP A 247 6.13 4.72 8.15
CA ASP A 247 6.63 3.60 7.36
C ASP A 247 7.78 4.05 6.45
N ALA A 248 8.59 3.06 6.05
CA ALA A 248 9.69 3.21 5.10
C ALA A 248 9.66 2.06 4.11
N ALA A 249 9.98 2.36 2.85
CA ALA A 249 9.92 1.40 1.75
C ALA A 249 10.99 1.67 0.70
N VAL A 250 11.47 0.59 0.08
CA VAL A 250 12.43 0.61 -1.03
C VAL A 250 11.84 -0.20 -2.18
N TRP A 251 11.74 0.40 -3.37
CA TRP A 251 11.35 -0.27 -4.60
C TRP A 251 12.53 -0.48 -5.51
N MET A 252 12.60 -1.66 -6.12
CA MET A 252 13.59 -2.01 -7.13
C MET A 252 13.18 -1.56 -8.54
N GLY A 253 11.89 -1.29 -8.75
CA GLY A 253 11.33 -1.02 -10.06
C GLY A 253 11.07 -2.29 -10.88
N TYR A 254 10.47 -2.12 -12.06
CA TYR A 254 10.12 -3.21 -12.96
C TYR A 254 10.70 -2.95 -14.38
N PRO A 255 11.88 -3.47 -14.72
CA PRO A 255 12.63 -3.10 -15.93
C PRO A 255 12.00 -3.58 -17.25
N TRP A 256 11.06 -4.53 -17.18
CA TRP A 256 10.37 -5.05 -18.37
C TRP A 256 9.28 -4.11 -18.91
N ALA A 257 9.12 -2.94 -18.29
CA ALA A 257 8.32 -1.83 -18.80
C ALA A 257 9.25 -0.71 -19.26
N ASP A 258 9.25 -0.38 -20.56
CA ASP A 258 9.96 0.79 -21.10
C ASP A 258 9.13 2.06 -20.80
N ALA A 259 9.24 2.53 -19.56
CA ALA A 259 8.48 3.67 -19.06
C ALA A 259 9.36 4.64 -18.27
N PRO A 260 9.14 5.98 -18.38
CA PRO A 260 9.97 6.99 -17.71
C PRO A 260 10.02 6.85 -16.18
N ARG A 261 8.99 6.24 -15.56
CA ARG A 261 8.90 5.99 -14.12
C ARG A 261 9.65 4.76 -13.64
N ASN A 262 10.32 4.05 -14.55
CA ASN A 262 11.00 2.79 -14.25
C ASN A 262 12.39 3.03 -13.67
N HIS A 263 12.48 3.10 -12.36
CA HIS A 263 13.70 3.25 -11.58
C HIS A 263 13.47 2.81 -10.13
N GLY A 264 14.54 2.62 -9.38
CA GLY A 264 14.46 2.43 -7.94
C GLY A 264 13.87 3.63 -7.23
N VAL A 265 13.16 3.40 -6.14
CA VAL A 265 12.58 4.48 -5.31
C VAL A 265 12.76 4.16 -3.84
N VAL A 266 13.11 5.17 -3.06
CA VAL A 266 12.99 5.16 -1.60
C VAL A 266 11.87 6.11 -1.21
N MET A 267 10.99 5.64 -0.33
CA MET A 267 9.94 6.46 0.22
C MET A 267 9.83 6.28 1.73
N VAL A 268 9.71 7.39 2.44
CA VAL A 268 9.48 7.41 3.89
C VAL A 268 8.35 8.39 4.19
N VAL A 269 7.43 7.99 5.05
CA VAL A 269 6.33 8.82 5.51
C VAL A 269 6.34 8.95 7.03
N GLY A 270 5.95 10.11 7.55
CA GLY A 270 5.96 10.34 9.00
C GLY A 270 5.44 11.70 9.42
N ASP A 271 5.55 11.98 10.70
CA ASP A 271 5.08 13.23 11.33
C ASP A 271 6.23 14.13 11.82
N GLU A 272 7.49 13.67 11.77
CA GLU A 272 8.66 14.45 12.12
C GLU A 272 9.57 14.61 10.89
N GLU A 273 9.76 15.85 10.43
CA GLU A 273 10.46 16.19 9.17
C GLU A 273 11.88 15.62 9.14
N GLU A 274 12.63 15.84 10.20
CA GLU A 274 14.03 15.43 10.28
C GLU A 274 14.16 13.89 10.25
N ALA A 275 13.31 13.17 10.99
CA ALA A 275 13.30 11.72 11.00
C ALA A 275 12.98 11.13 9.61
N VAL A 276 11.99 11.72 8.92
CA VAL A 276 11.63 11.32 7.55
C VAL A 276 12.77 11.58 6.58
N ARG A 277 13.38 12.76 6.64
CA ARG A 277 14.48 13.18 5.78
C ARG A 277 15.72 12.31 5.97
N GLU A 278 16.13 12.08 7.22
CA GLU A 278 17.30 11.28 7.56
C GLU A 278 17.12 9.82 7.17
N SER A 279 15.97 9.22 7.49
CA SER A 279 15.68 7.83 7.13
C SER A 279 15.64 7.61 5.61
N ALA A 280 15.00 8.52 4.86
CA ALA A 280 14.97 8.44 3.41
C ALA A 280 16.37 8.59 2.80
N THR A 281 17.18 9.53 3.30
CA THR A 281 18.54 9.75 2.84
C THR A 281 19.45 8.56 3.17
N CYS A 282 19.32 7.97 4.36
CA CYS A 282 20.05 6.78 4.76
C CYS A 282 19.81 5.61 3.80
N LEU A 283 18.52 5.29 3.55
CA LEU A 283 18.15 4.20 2.64
C LEU A 283 18.59 4.47 1.20
N ALA A 284 18.41 5.69 0.69
CA ALA A 284 18.79 6.04 -0.67
C ALA A 284 20.30 5.98 -0.89
N ASN A 285 21.10 6.47 0.08
CA ASN A 285 22.54 6.39 0.02
C ASN A 285 23.05 4.94 0.09
N HIS A 286 22.46 4.10 0.95
CA HIS A 286 22.80 2.68 1.01
C HIS A 286 22.48 2.01 -0.33
N TYR A 287 21.27 2.19 -0.85
CA TYR A 287 20.85 1.61 -2.12
C TYR A 287 21.78 2.02 -3.28
N TRP A 288 22.12 3.31 -3.36
CA TRP A 288 23.05 3.82 -4.37
C TRP A 288 24.46 3.28 -4.21
N ALA A 289 24.97 3.17 -2.97
CA ALA A 289 26.31 2.67 -2.70
C ALA A 289 26.52 1.25 -3.21
N VAL A 290 25.53 0.37 -3.03
CA VAL A 290 25.62 -1.05 -3.39
C VAL A 290 25.12 -1.37 -4.81
N ARG A 291 24.78 -0.36 -5.61
CA ARG A 291 24.13 -0.53 -6.93
C ARG A 291 24.82 -1.47 -7.91
N ASN A 292 26.16 -1.62 -7.83
CA ASN A 292 26.96 -2.46 -8.71
C ASN A 292 27.23 -3.86 -8.14
N GLU A 293 26.72 -4.15 -6.94
CA GLU A 293 27.00 -5.41 -6.23
C GLU A 293 25.89 -6.45 -6.42
N PHE A 294 24.74 -6.05 -7.00
CA PHE A 294 23.64 -6.96 -7.27
C PHE A 294 24.00 -8.02 -8.33
N VAL A 295 23.92 -9.28 -7.95
CA VAL A 295 24.27 -10.44 -8.79
C VAL A 295 23.04 -11.27 -9.15
N PHE A 296 23.11 -12.05 -10.21
CA PHE A 296 22.07 -13.03 -10.52
C PHE A 296 22.01 -14.10 -9.45
N VAL A 297 20.80 -14.40 -8.97
CA VAL A 297 20.56 -15.42 -7.93
C VAL A 297 20.71 -16.83 -8.52
N ALA A 298 20.18 -17.05 -9.74
CA ALA A 298 20.30 -18.30 -10.43
C ALA A 298 21.68 -18.44 -11.09
N PRO A 299 22.27 -19.62 -11.11
CA PRO A 299 23.46 -19.88 -11.92
C PRO A 299 23.20 -19.52 -13.39
N THR A 300 24.12 -18.80 -13.99
CA THR A 300 24.07 -18.44 -15.41
C THR A 300 25.17 -19.19 -16.17
N ALA A 301 24.88 -19.62 -17.40
CA ALA A 301 25.82 -20.21 -18.31
C ALA A 301 25.73 -19.53 -19.68
N SER A 302 26.83 -19.43 -20.38
CA SER A 302 26.81 -19.02 -21.78
C SER A 302 26.13 -20.08 -22.65
N PHE A 303 25.71 -19.69 -23.86
CA PHE A 303 25.12 -20.64 -24.81
C PHE A 303 26.02 -21.84 -25.08
N ASN A 304 27.34 -21.62 -25.21
CA ASN A 304 28.31 -22.68 -25.44
C ASN A 304 28.45 -23.64 -24.25
N GLU A 305 28.40 -23.12 -23.01
CA GLU A 305 28.45 -23.96 -21.81
C GLU A 305 27.15 -24.77 -21.63
N SER A 306 25.99 -24.19 -21.95
CA SER A 306 24.71 -24.90 -21.84
C SER A 306 24.54 -25.98 -22.91
N SER A 307 25.16 -25.84 -24.10
CA SER A 307 25.10 -26.84 -25.14
C SER A 307 25.95 -28.11 -24.86
N ILE A 308 26.79 -28.08 -23.81
CA ILE A 308 27.60 -29.23 -23.40
C ILE A 308 26.81 -30.09 -22.37
N LEU A 309 25.74 -29.58 -21.78
CA LEU A 309 24.94 -30.26 -20.76
C LEU A 309 23.76 -31.06 -21.32
N TYR A 310 23.59 -31.09 -22.65
CA TYR A 310 22.64 -31.88 -23.41
C TYR A 310 23.41 -32.72 -24.45
#